data_d5713a82a9b688d29198bc3b75efe2f2
#
_entry.id   d5713a82a9b688d29198bc3b75efe2f2
#
_cell.length_a   1.000
_cell.length_b   1.000
_cell.length_c   1.000
_cell.angle_alpha   90.00
_cell.angle_beta   90.00
_cell.angle_gamma   90.00
#
_symmetry.space_group_name_H-M   'P 1'
#
loop_
_entity.id
_entity.type
_entity.pdbx_description
1 polymer ?
#
loop_
_entity_poly.entity_id
_entity_poly.type
_entity_poly.pdbx_seq_one_letter_code
_entity_poly.pdbx_strand_id
1 'polypeptide(L)'
;MYTSAKLGVKWVVTHAQTATEQDEMCFEENMRANIHYYTPLLELAKKEGTGIAIENMAEFHPAKTKHRFTAAIEEQIAIIDAMGDPISCRACWDFGHAELVYRDQVKPLRKLGHRLAATHVQECDGREDDHYLPFVRGNTNWEEIMPLLNEIGYDGDFTYEVHGFYSKIPDDLRIEAGKLGFKVGMYLMELYNKA
;
A
#
# COMPACT_ATOMS: atom_id res chain seq x y z
N MET A 1 13.39 9.16 -7.59
CA MET A 1 14.61 8.34 -7.39
C MET A 1 15.78 9.15 -6.86
N TYR A 2 16.38 10.09 -7.63
CA TYR A 2 17.57 10.84 -7.19
C TYR A 2 17.40 11.59 -5.85
N THR A 3 16.30 12.33 -5.66
CA THR A 3 16.04 13.04 -4.40
C THR A 3 15.81 12.05 -3.26
N SER A 4 15.08 10.97 -3.51
CA SER A 4 14.80 9.92 -2.52
C SER A 4 16.10 9.27 -2.03
N ALA A 5 16.98 8.91 -2.95
CA ALA A 5 18.29 8.34 -2.61
C ALA A 5 19.13 9.30 -1.75
N LYS A 6 19.16 10.60 -2.09
CA LYS A 6 19.87 11.61 -1.28
C LYS A 6 19.32 11.79 0.13
N LEU A 7 18.03 11.55 0.32
CA LEU A 7 17.35 11.59 1.62
C LEU A 7 17.45 10.27 2.37
N GLY A 8 18.10 9.25 1.81
CA GLY A 8 18.19 7.91 2.42
C GLY A 8 16.87 7.11 2.35
N VAL A 9 15.93 7.52 1.49
CA VAL A 9 14.66 6.80 1.31
C VAL A 9 14.91 5.51 0.54
N LYS A 10 14.58 4.38 1.16
CA LYS A 10 14.79 3.05 0.59
C LYS A 10 13.77 2.72 -0.51
N TRP A 11 12.52 3.08 -0.32
CA TRP A 11 11.43 2.73 -1.21
C TRP A 11 10.67 3.97 -1.71
N VAL A 12 10.45 4.02 -3.01
CA VAL A 12 9.61 5.04 -3.66
C VAL A 12 8.30 4.37 -4.06
N VAL A 13 7.22 4.75 -3.42
CA VAL A 13 5.89 4.21 -3.73
C VAL A 13 5.38 4.76 -5.06
N THR A 14 4.79 3.90 -5.87
CA THR A 14 4.25 4.23 -7.18
C THR A 14 2.98 3.43 -7.46
N HIS A 15 2.06 4.04 -8.20
CA HIS A 15 0.86 3.37 -8.69
C HIS A 15 1.12 2.67 -10.04
N ALA A 16 0.54 1.50 -10.22
CA ALA A 16 0.49 0.86 -11.51
C ALA A 16 -0.38 1.65 -12.49
N GLN A 17 -0.04 1.57 -13.76
CA GLN A 17 -0.85 2.16 -14.83
C GLN A 17 -1.96 1.19 -15.23
N THR A 18 -3.18 1.71 -15.38
CA THR A 18 -4.26 0.97 -16.04
C THR A 18 -4.29 1.40 -17.51
N ALA A 19 -3.82 0.55 -18.39
CA ALA A 19 -3.65 0.87 -19.81
C ALA A 19 -4.97 1.01 -20.55
N THR A 20 -6.00 0.27 -20.10
CA THR A 20 -7.35 0.34 -20.67
C THR A 20 -8.38 0.48 -19.55
N GLU A 21 -9.30 1.43 -19.71
CA GLU A 21 -10.43 1.64 -18.80
C GLU A 21 -11.65 0.78 -19.20
N GLN A 22 -11.45 -0.37 -19.84
CA GLN A 22 -12.54 -1.22 -20.29
C GLN A 22 -13.05 -2.12 -19.15
N ASP A 23 -14.33 -2.51 -19.23
CA ASP A 23 -15.01 -3.37 -18.25
C ASP A 23 -14.41 -4.79 -18.17
N GLU A 24 -13.66 -5.21 -19.19
CA GLU A 24 -12.95 -6.47 -19.22
C GLU A 24 -11.49 -6.26 -18.84
N MET A 25 -11.02 -7.10 -17.95
CA MET A 25 -9.65 -7.12 -17.44
C MET A 25 -8.68 -7.53 -18.54
N CYS A 26 -8.10 -6.56 -19.23
CA CYS A 26 -7.02 -6.78 -20.19
C CYS A 26 -5.68 -7.01 -19.46
N PHE A 27 -5.58 -8.13 -18.73
CA PHE A 27 -4.41 -8.47 -17.90
C PHE A 27 -3.11 -8.35 -18.68
N GLU A 28 -3.04 -8.99 -19.85
CA GLU A 28 -1.82 -9.00 -20.68
C GLU A 28 -1.41 -7.60 -21.18
N GLU A 29 -2.39 -6.76 -21.47
CA GLU A 29 -2.13 -5.40 -21.93
C GLU A 29 -1.63 -4.52 -20.78
N ASN A 30 -2.27 -4.61 -19.61
CA ASN A 30 -1.83 -3.94 -18.41
C ASN A 30 -0.42 -4.41 -17.99
N MET A 31 -0.14 -5.71 -18.04
CA MET A 31 1.19 -6.25 -17.76
C MET A 31 2.25 -5.65 -18.69
N ARG A 32 2.02 -5.66 -20.02
CA ARG A 32 2.97 -5.09 -20.99
C ARG A 32 3.22 -3.61 -20.75
N ALA A 33 2.15 -2.83 -20.53
CA ALA A 33 2.25 -1.39 -20.26
C ALA A 33 3.06 -1.11 -18.99
N ASN A 34 2.81 -1.86 -17.92
CA ASN A 34 3.52 -1.66 -16.65
C ASN A 34 4.98 -2.14 -16.71
N ILE A 35 5.27 -3.27 -17.35
CA ILE A 35 6.66 -3.70 -17.56
C ILE A 35 7.43 -2.62 -18.35
N HIS A 36 6.84 -2.09 -19.42
CA HIS A 36 7.45 -0.99 -20.19
C HIS A 36 7.68 0.27 -19.35
N TYR A 37 6.69 0.64 -18.52
CA TYR A 37 6.77 1.81 -17.65
C TYR A 37 7.81 1.65 -16.55
N TYR A 38 7.82 0.50 -15.86
CA TYR A 38 8.68 0.30 -14.70
C TYR A 38 10.13 -0.06 -15.05
N THR A 39 10.40 -0.67 -16.21
CA THR A 39 11.77 -1.07 -16.57
C THR A 39 12.78 0.08 -16.46
N PRO A 40 12.59 1.26 -17.09
CA PRO A 40 13.55 2.36 -16.96
C PRO A 40 13.59 2.96 -15.56
N LEU A 41 12.49 2.92 -14.81
CA LEU A 41 12.45 3.38 -13.43
C LEU A 41 13.23 2.47 -12.50
N LEU A 42 13.14 1.15 -12.71
CA LEU A 42 13.88 0.17 -11.95
C LEU A 42 15.39 0.30 -12.17
N GLU A 43 15.82 0.48 -13.42
CA GLU A 43 17.23 0.72 -13.73
C GLU A 43 17.75 2.00 -13.06
N LEU A 44 16.94 3.06 -13.04
CA LEU A 44 17.27 4.29 -12.34
C LEU A 44 17.32 4.06 -10.82
N ALA A 45 16.37 3.33 -10.25
CA ALA A 45 16.32 3.01 -8.82
C ALA A 45 17.58 2.25 -8.38
N LYS A 46 17.97 1.22 -9.13
CA LYS A 46 19.22 0.48 -8.91
C LYS A 46 20.45 1.39 -8.92
N LYS A 47 20.54 2.24 -9.94
CA LYS A 47 21.67 3.18 -10.08
C LYS A 47 21.78 4.14 -8.91
N GLU A 48 20.66 4.63 -8.40
CA GLU A 48 20.61 5.60 -7.31
C GLU A 48 20.61 4.92 -5.91
N GLY A 49 20.54 3.59 -5.83
CA GLY A 49 20.55 2.86 -4.55
C GLY A 49 19.22 2.94 -3.78
N THR A 50 18.11 3.09 -4.47
CA THR A 50 16.74 3.05 -3.92
C THR A 50 15.93 1.96 -4.59
N GLY A 51 14.68 1.74 -4.15
CA GLY A 51 13.76 0.76 -4.74
C GLY A 51 12.41 1.36 -5.12
N ILE A 52 11.64 0.59 -5.87
CA ILE A 52 10.24 0.88 -6.22
C ILE A 52 9.34 -0.03 -5.40
N ALA A 53 8.33 0.54 -4.75
CA ALA A 53 7.25 -0.20 -4.12
C ALA A 53 5.95 0.06 -4.89
N ILE A 54 5.44 -0.96 -5.59
CA ILE A 54 4.22 -0.87 -6.38
C ILE A 54 3.03 -1.06 -5.45
N GLU A 55 2.12 -0.08 -5.43
CA GLU A 55 0.98 -0.05 -4.52
C GLU A 55 -0.22 -0.82 -5.07
N ASN A 56 -0.98 -1.50 -4.16
CA ASN A 56 -2.29 -2.03 -4.48
C ASN A 56 -3.31 -0.89 -4.63
N MET A 57 -4.15 -0.96 -5.65
CA MET A 57 -5.13 0.07 -5.96
C MET A 57 -6.51 -0.24 -5.36
N ALA A 58 -7.27 0.83 -5.07
CA ALA A 58 -8.66 0.72 -4.66
C ALA A 58 -9.58 0.42 -5.84
N GLU A 59 -10.61 -0.40 -5.61
CA GLU A 59 -11.78 -0.54 -6.47
C GLU A 59 -13.04 -0.17 -5.70
N PHE A 60 -13.80 0.79 -6.19
CA PHE A 60 -15.02 1.23 -5.53
C PHE A 60 -16.21 0.31 -5.85
N HIS A 61 -16.85 -0.24 -4.82
CA HIS A 61 -18.06 -1.03 -4.91
C HIS A 61 -19.28 -0.16 -4.50
N PRO A 62 -20.49 -0.27 -5.07
CA PRO A 62 -20.94 -1.30 -6.03
C PRO A 62 -20.81 -0.93 -7.50
N ALA A 63 -20.43 0.30 -7.82
CA ALA A 63 -20.34 0.77 -9.20
C ALA A 63 -18.97 0.48 -9.81
N LYS A 64 -18.52 -0.78 -9.79
CA LYS A 64 -17.31 -1.21 -10.48
C LYS A 64 -17.47 -1.03 -11.98
N THR A 65 -17.40 0.21 -12.44
CA THR A 65 -17.44 0.52 -13.87
C THR A 65 -16.07 0.37 -14.52
N LYS A 66 -14.99 0.31 -13.70
CA LYS A 66 -13.60 0.24 -14.20
C LYS A 66 -12.72 -0.53 -13.23
N HIS A 67 -12.06 -1.56 -13.74
CA HIS A 67 -11.02 -2.24 -13.01
C HIS A 67 -9.74 -1.38 -12.98
N ARG A 68 -9.11 -1.28 -11.81
CA ARG A 68 -7.80 -0.65 -11.64
C ARG A 68 -6.75 -1.74 -11.48
N PHE A 69 -5.75 -1.75 -12.35
CA PHE A 69 -4.67 -2.73 -12.28
C PHE A 69 -3.94 -2.63 -10.92
N THR A 70 -3.60 -3.77 -10.34
CA THR A 70 -3.14 -4.00 -8.96
C THR A 70 -4.19 -3.88 -7.85
N ALA A 71 -5.48 -3.70 -8.16
CA ALA A 71 -6.53 -3.90 -7.17
C ALA A 71 -6.63 -5.38 -6.76
N ALA A 72 -6.46 -6.30 -7.71
CA ALA A 72 -6.32 -7.72 -7.42
C ALA A 72 -4.88 -8.06 -7.00
N ILE A 73 -4.73 -8.80 -5.89
CA ILE A 73 -3.40 -9.20 -5.37
C ILE A 73 -2.59 -10.01 -6.38
N GLU A 74 -3.26 -10.79 -7.24
CA GLU A 74 -2.64 -11.57 -8.30
C GLU A 74 -1.91 -10.69 -9.32
N GLU A 75 -2.46 -9.53 -9.62
CA GLU A 75 -1.87 -8.55 -10.54
C GLU A 75 -0.66 -7.86 -9.92
N GLN A 76 -0.77 -7.47 -8.65
CA GLN A 76 0.34 -6.86 -7.92
C GLN A 76 1.52 -7.84 -7.81
N ILE A 77 1.26 -9.10 -7.48
CA ILE A 77 2.28 -10.14 -7.46
C ILE A 77 2.86 -10.38 -8.86
N ALA A 78 2.01 -10.48 -9.88
CA ALA A 78 2.46 -10.76 -11.24
C ALA A 78 3.41 -9.69 -11.77
N ILE A 79 3.11 -8.41 -11.58
CA ILE A 79 3.99 -7.34 -12.05
C ILE A 79 5.32 -7.32 -11.29
N ILE A 80 5.30 -7.49 -9.96
CA ILE A 80 6.52 -7.53 -9.16
C ILE A 80 7.41 -8.71 -9.56
N ASP A 81 6.83 -9.90 -9.72
CA ASP A 81 7.58 -11.09 -10.13
C ASP A 81 8.12 -10.96 -11.56
N ALA A 82 7.36 -10.35 -12.48
CA ALA A 82 7.81 -10.09 -13.85
C ALA A 82 8.98 -9.09 -13.93
N MET A 83 9.10 -8.16 -12.97
CA MET A 83 10.26 -7.27 -12.89
C MET A 83 11.56 -8.02 -12.50
N GLY A 84 11.45 -9.18 -11.85
CA GLY A 84 12.56 -10.09 -11.60
C GLY A 84 13.65 -9.56 -10.67
N ASP A 85 13.38 -8.52 -9.87
CA ASP A 85 14.35 -7.91 -8.97
C ASP A 85 13.77 -7.70 -7.56
N PRO A 86 13.86 -8.70 -6.68
CA PRO A 86 13.29 -8.63 -5.34
C PRO A 86 14.04 -7.66 -4.40
N ILE A 87 15.17 -7.12 -4.82
CA ILE A 87 15.94 -6.15 -4.05
C ILE A 87 15.42 -4.72 -4.31
N SER A 88 15.09 -4.42 -5.56
CA SER A 88 14.76 -3.05 -6.01
C SER A 88 13.31 -2.86 -6.46
N CYS A 89 12.51 -3.95 -6.58
CA CYS A 89 11.10 -3.89 -6.92
C CYS A 89 10.28 -4.78 -5.99
N ARG A 90 9.41 -4.16 -5.21
CA ARG A 90 8.55 -4.83 -4.22
C ARG A 90 7.17 -4.18 -4.17
N ALA A 91 6.34 -4.58 -3.20
CA ALA A 91 5.01 -4.06 -2.95
C ALA A 91 4.98 -2.97 -1.90
N CYS A 92 4.10 -1.99 -2.10
CA CYS A 92 3.47 -1.23 -1.04
C CYS A 92 2.06 -1.78 -0.81
N TRP A 93 1.64 -1.94 0.45
CA TRP A 93 0.29 -2.31 0.81
C TRP A 93 -0.43 -1.12 1.45
N ASP A 94 -1.46 -0.63 0.77
CA ASP A 94 -2.41 0.33 1.34
C ASP A 94 -3.59 -0.43 1.94
N PHE A 95 -3.78 -0.25 3.26
CA PHE A 95 -4.80 -0.97 4.02
C PHE A 95 -6.21 -0.49 3.72
N GLY A 96 -6.40 0.79 3.42
CA GLY A 96 -7.71 1.32 3.05
C GLY A 96 -8.14 0.88 1.65
N HIS A 97 -7.22 0.91 0.67
CA HIS A 97 -7.45 0.33 -0.65
C HIS A 97 -7.83 -1.15 -0.56
N ALA A 98 -7.13 -1.90 0.27
CA ALA A 98 -7.40 -3.31 0.48
C ALA A 98 -8.76 -3.56 1.14
N GLU A 99 -9.20 -2.69 2.07
CA GLU A 99 -10.52 -2.79 2.71
C GLU A 99 -11.66 -2.63 1.69
N LEU A 100 -11.48 -1.77 0.69
CA LEU A 100 -12.44 -1.58 -0.40
C LEU A 100 -12.57 -2.81 -1.31
N VAL A 101 -11.51 -3.62 -1.40
CA VAL A 101 -11.45 -4.78 -2.31
C VAL A 101 -11.76 -6.10 -1.57
N TYR A 102 -11.16 -6.31 -0.42
CA TYR A 102 -11.11 -7.65 0.23
C TYR A 102 -11.92 -7.76 1.51
N ARG A 103 -12.06 -6.69 2.29
CA ARG A 103 -12.54 -6.70 3.67
C ARG A 103 -11.70 -7.58 4.62
N ASP A 104 -11.48 -8.87 4.28
CA ASP A 104 -10.51 -9.76 4.94
C ASP A 104 -9.16 -9.64 4.23
N GLN A 105 -8.23 -8.92 4.84
CA GLN A 105 -6.91 -8.63 4.28
C GLN A 105 -5.85 -9.68 4.64
N VAL A 106 -6.15 -10.61 5.55
CA VAL A 106 -5.18 -11.62 6.02
C VAL A 106 -4.70 -12.52 4.88
N LYS A 107 -5.63 -13.01 4.07
CA LYS A 107 -5.30 -13.90 2.95
C LYS A 107 -4.44 -13.23 1.87
N PRO A 108 -4.83 -12.06 1.33
CA PRO A 108 -4.01 -11.39 0.32
C PRO A 108 -2.65 -10.95 0.87
N LEU A 109 -2.55 -10.44 2.11
CA LEU A 109 -1.27 -10.10 2.74
C LEU A 109 -0.36 -11.32 2.90
N ARG A 110 -0.89 -12.46 3.36
CA ARG A 110 -0.13 -13.71 3.45
C ARG A 110 0.37 -14.17 2.08
N LYS A 111 -0.43 -14.02 1.03
CA LYS A 111 -0.05 -14.33 -0.34
C LYS A 111 1.05 -13.39 -0.87
N LEU A 112 0.98 -12.11 -0.53
CA LEU A 112 2.00 -11.11 -0.85
C LEU A 112 3.34 -11.47 -0.20
N GLY A 113 3.32 -11.78 1.10
CA GLY A 113 4.46 -12.30 1.87
C GLY A 113 5.69 -11.40 1.78
N HIS A 114 6.84 -12.01 1.53
CA HIS A 114 8.14 -11.33 1.46
C HIS A 114 8.27 -10.24 0.39
N ARG A 115 7.30 -10.11 -0.51
CA ARG A 115 7.26 -9.03 -1.51
C ARG A 115 6.89 -7.68 -0.89
N LEU A 116 6.30 -7.66 0.30
CA LEU A 116 5.95 -6.44 0.99
C LEU A 116 7.21 -5.66 1.44
N ALA A 117 7.26 -4.37 1.13
CA ALA A 117 8.41 -3.52 1.45
C ALA A 117 8.03 -2.15 2.01
N ALA A 118 6.80 -1.70 1.76
CA ALA A 118 6.27 -0.44 2.25
C ALA A 118 4.79 -0.59 2.60
N THR A 119 4.28 0.29 3.45
CA THR A 119 2.86 0.34 3.79
C THR A 119 2.34 1.76 3.75
N HIS A 120 1.08 1.92 3.31
CA HIS A 120 0.26 3.08 3.57
C HIS A 120 -0.81 2.70 4.59
N VAL A 121 -0.64 3.22 5.80
CA VAL A 121 -1.52 2.91 6.92
C VAL A 121 -2.62 3.95 6.99
N GLN A 122 -3.78 3.54 6.58
CA GLN A 122 -5.00 4.30 6.66
C GLN A 122 -6.17 3.34 6.85
N GLU A 123 -7.31 3.86 7.17
CA GLU A 123 -8.55 3.11 7.35
C GLU A 123 -9.70 3.78 6.61
N CYS A 124 -10.63 2.98 6.11
CA CYS A 124 -11.89 3.44 5.55
C CYS A 124 -13.04 2.52 6.02
N ASP A 125 -14.27 2.95 5.79
CA ASP A 125 -15.46 2.16 6.17
C ASP A 125 -15.87 1.12 5.11
N GLY A 126 -15.01 0.87 4.13
CA GLY A 126 -15.26 -0.07 3.03
C GLY A 126 -16.19 0.47 1.94
N ARG A 127 -16.44 1.79 1.89
CA ARG A 127 -17.30 2.46 0.91
C ARG A 127 -16.54 3.48 0.07
N GLU A 128 -15.73 4.29 0.73
CA GLU A 128 -14.96 5.36 0.12
C GLU A 128 -13.51 5.29 0.61
N ASP A 129 -12.59 5.83 -0.16
CA ASP A 129 -11.18 5.96 0.19
C ASP A 129 -10.97 7.17 1.10
N ASP A 130 -11.30 6.98 2.38
CA ASP A 130 -11.47 8.06 3.34
C ASP A 130 -10.17 8.55 3.99
N HIS A 131 -9.12 7.75 4.03
CA HIS A 131 -7.84 8.04 4.67
C HIS A 131 -7.97 8.45 6.16
N TYR A 132 -8.70 7.67 6.94
CA TYR A 132 -8.81 7.87 8.37
C TYR A 132 -7.69 7.20 9.16
N LEU A 133 -7.46 7.71 10.38
CA LEU A 133 -6.58 7.07 11.34
C LEU A 133 -7.16 5.71 11.78
N PRO A 134 -6.35 4.65 11.94
CA PRO A 134 -6.80 3.37 12.49
C PRO A 134 -7.66 3.50 13.74
N PHE A 135 -8.71 2.69 13.85
CA PHE A 135 -9.72 2.67 14.91
C PHE A 135 -10.70 3.88 14.94
N VAL A 136 -10.57 4.85 14.03
CA VAL A 136 -11.48 6.01 14.02
C VAL A 136 -12.76 5.72 13.22
N ARG A 137 -12.58 5.13 12.03
CA ARG A 137 -13.73 4.84 11.16
C ARG A 137 -13.33 3.75 10.16
N GLY A 138 -13.32 2.51 10.58
CA GLY A 138 -13.00 1.40 9.68
C GLY A 138 -13.31 0.06 10.33
N ASN A 139 -13.04 -1.01 9.57
CA ASN A 139 -13.30 -2.37 9.99
C ASN A 139 -12.04 -3.24 9.87
N THR A 140 -10.89 -2.64 9.62
CA THR A 140 -9.62 -3.36 9.48
C THR A 140 -9.28 -4.09 10.78
N ASN A 141 -9.11 -5.42 10.72
CA ASN A 141 -8.77 -6.23 11.89
C ASN A 141 -7.26 -6.14 12.21
N TRP A 142 -6.87 -5.04 12.84
CA TRP A 142 -5.48 -4.76 13.21
C TRP A 142 -4.89 -5.79 14.17
N GLU A 143 -5.72 -6.46 14.98
CA GLU A 143 -5.28 -7.51 15.90
C GLU A 143 -4.81 -8.78 15.17
N GLU A 144 -5.31 -9.05 13.97
CA GLU A 144 -4.83 -10.13 13.11
C GLU A 144 -3.74 -9.67 12.13
N ILE A 145 -3.86 -8.46 11.61
CA ILE A 145 -2.95 -7.92 10.59
C ILE A 145 -1.56 -7.66 11.17
N MET A 146 -1.47 -7.04 12.34
CA MET A 146 -0.16 -6.66 12.88
C MET A 146 0.72 -7.88 13.22
N PRO A 147 0.22 -8.94 13.87
CA PRO A 147 0.98 -10.18 14.03
C PRO A 147 1.35 -10.84 12.69
N LEU A 148 0.45 -10.79 11.70
CA LEU A 148 0.74 -11.33 10.37
C LEU A 148 1.89 -10.60 9.68
N LEU A 149 1.99 -9.26 9.81
CA LEU A 149 3.12 -8.50 9.26
C LEU A 149 4.45 -8.99 9.84
N ASN A 150 4.49 -9.29 11.14
CA ASN A 150 5.66 -9.90 11.78
C ASN A 150 5.92 -11.32 11.24
N GLU A 151 4.89 -12.15 11.15
CA GLU A 151 4.99 -13.53 10.63
C GLU A 151 5.57 -13.60 9.22
N ILE A 152 5.18 -12.67 8.33
CA ILE A 152 5.72 -12.59 6.96
C ILE A 152 7.07 -11.90 6.87
N GLY A 153 7.62 -11.44 8.00
CA GLY A 153 8.93 -10.81 8.09
C GLY A 153 8.98 -9.37 7.54
N TYR A 154 7.89 -8.62 7.64
CA TYR A 154 7.87 -7.22 7.24
C TYR A 154 8.67 -6.37 8.23
N ASP A 155 9.73 -5.73 7.74
CA ASP A 155 10.65 -4.88 8.51
C ASP A 155 10.69 -3.42 8.02
N GLY A 156 9.75 -3.04 7.16
CA GLY A 156 9.66 -1.69 6.60
C GLY A 156 9.00 -0.67 7.53
N ASP A 157 8.97 0.57 7.05
CA ASP A 157 8.31 1.66 7.76
C ASP A 157 6.78 1.51 7.79
N PHE A 158 6.18 1.85 8.93
CA PHE A 158 4.73 1.88 9.11
C PHE A 158 4.26 3.32 8.86
N THR A 159 3.99 3.63 7.58
CA THR A 159 3.77 5.00 7.11
C THR A 159 2.30 5.34 7.10
N TYR A 160 1.90 6.37 7.87
CA TYR A 160 0.54 6.88 7.84
C TYR A 160 0.22 7.66 6.56
N GLU A 161 -0.93 7.35 5.96
CA GLU A 161 -1.56 8.14 4.91
C GLU A 161 -2.96 8.58 5.35
N VAL A 162 -3.03 9.48 6.32
CA VAL A 162 -4.26 9.82 7.07
C VAL A 162 -4.71 11.27 6.88
N HIS A 163 -4.55 11.77 5.66
CA HIS A 163 -4.90 13.15 5.33
C HIS A 163 -6.41 13.44 5.48
N GLY A 164 -7.26 12.46 5.25
CA GLY A 164 -8.71 12.58 5.46
C GLY A 164 -9.08 12.83 6.92
N PHE A 165 -8.35 12.22 7.85
CA PHE A 165 -8.50 12.50 9.29
C PHE A 165 -8.05 13.92 9.63
N TYR A 166 -6.82 14.30 9.27
CA TYR A 166 -6.26 15.60 9.66
C TYR A 166 -6.93 16.79 8.97
N SER A 167 -7.44 16.63 7.76
CA SER A 167 -8.09 17.72 7.01
C SER A 167 -9.33 18.29 7.69
N LYS A 168 -9.96 17.49 8.57
CA LYS A 168 -11.18 17.88 9.30
C LYS A 168 -10.89 18.39 10.73
N ILE A 169 -9.62 18.37 11.15
CA ILE A 169 -9.24 18.82 12.49
C ILE A 169 -8.94 20.31 12.46
N PRO A 170 -9.56 21.14 13.35
CA PRO A 170 -9.22 22.55 13.48
C PRO A 170 -7.72 22.75 13.78
N ASP A 171 -7.14 23.82 13.24
CA ASP A 171 -5.70 24.08 13.34
C ASP A 171 -5.17 24.03 14.79
N ASP A 172 -5.92 24.60 15.72
CA ASP A 172 -5.56 24.63 17.15
C ASP A 172 -5.50 23.24 17.81
N LEU A 173 -6.12 22.23 17.20
CA LEU A 173 -6.16 20.86 17.69
C LEU A 173 -5.24 19.89 16.91
N ARG A 174 -4.57 20.33 15.86
CA ARG A 174 -3.75 19.44 15.01
C ARG A 174 -2.59 18.79 15.76
N ILE A 175 -1.98 19.50 16.72
CA ILE A 175 -0.91 18.93 17.55
C ILE A 175 -1.44 17.79 18.41
N GLU A 176 -2.61 17.94 19.01
CA GLU A 176 -3.22 16.88 19.82
C GLU A 176 -3.66 15.69 18.98
N ALA A 177 -4.17 15.94 17.78
CA ALA A 177 -4.48 14.90 16.80
C ALA A 177 -3.20 14.14 16.38
N GLY A 178 -2.08 14.83 16.18
CA GLY A 178 -0.77 14.21 15.90
C GLY A 178 -0.28 13.33 17.06
N LYS A 179 -0.46 13.78 18.29
CA LYS A 179 -0.15 12.95 19.48
C LYS A 179 -1.02 11.70 19.55
N LEU A 180 -2.31 11.81 19.18
CA LEU A 180 -3.19 10.66 19.09
C LEU A 180 -2.70 9.69 18.02
N GLY A 181 -2.39 10.17 16.83
CA GLY A 181 -1.83 9.34 15.74
C GLY A 181 -0.57 8.58 16.18
N PHE A 182 0.35 9.27 16.87
CA PHE A 182 1.54 8.61 17.42
C PHE A 182 1.20 7.50 18.43
N LYS A 183 0.26 7.75 19.36
CA LYS A 183 -0.17 6.73 20.34
C LYS A 183 -0.83 5.53 19.66
N VAL A 184 -1.64 5.75 18.63
CA VAL A 184 -2.23 4.68 17.82
C VAL A 184 -1.14 3.86 17.15
N GLY A 185 -0.13 4.50 16.54
CA GLY A 185 1.02 3.80 15.95
C GLY A 185 1.77 2.95 16.97
N MET A 186 2.04 3.49 18.17
CA MET A 186 2.68 2.72 19.24
C MET A 186 1.87 1.50 19.64
N TYR A 187 0.56 1.63 19.76
CA TYR A 187 -0.32 0.49 20.06
C TYR A 187 -0.28 -0.57 18.95
N LEU A 188 -0.30 -0.17 17.70
CA LEU A 188 -0.16 -1.09 16.57
C LEU A 188 1.20 -1.82 16.59
N MET A 189 2.28 -1.14 16.94
CA MET A 189 3.58 -1.78 17.11
C MET A 189 3.63 -2.75 18.29
N GLU A 190 2.86 -2.51 19.36
CA GLU A 190 2.69 -3.50 20.43
C GLU A 190 1.98 -4.77 19.93
N LEU A 191 0.97 -4.62 19.06
CA LEU A 191 0.30 -5.78 18.42
C LEU A 191 1.27 -6.54 17.50
N TYR A 192 2.09 -5.83 16.71
CA TYR A 192 3.11 -6.42 15.86
C TYR A 192 4.10 -7.31 16.67
N ASN A 193 4.51 -6.87 17.85
CA ASN A 193 5.46 -7.58 18.71
C ASN A 193 4.82 -8.73 19.54
N LYS A 194 3.53 -8.96 19.44
CA LYS A 194 2.84 -10.08 20.12
C LYS A 194 2.87 -11.40 19.35
N ALA A 195 3.42 -11.41 18.14
CA ALA A 195 3.53 -12.59 17.28
C ALA A 195 4.57 -13.59 17.79
#